data_135912ddb451a7512d945074d413a93e
#
_entry.id   135912ddb451a7512d945074d413a93e
#
_cell.length_a   1.000
_cell.length_b   1.000
_cell.length_c   1.000
_cell.angle_alpha   90.00
_cell.angle_beta   90.00
_cell.angle_gamma   90.00
#
_symmetry.space_group_name_H-M   'P 1'
#
loop_
_entity.id
_entity.type
_entity.pdbx_description
1 polymer ?
#
loop_
_entity_poly.entity_id
_entity_poly.type
_entity_poly.pdbx_seq_one_letter_code
_entity_poly.pdbx_strand_id
1 'polypeptide(L)'
;LSIMQIQVNYKQEIERLRKEKKAVILAHYYQTGDIQDIADFVGDSLALAQWAAKTDAEVIVLCGVHFMGETAKILCPEKRVFIPDLNAGCSLADSCQADDFEKFIAHHPGHKVVSYVNTSADVKALTDVVVTSSNAKQIVESFPESQKLIFGPDKNLGNYINSITGRQMVLWDGACHVHEQFSLEKILKLKGEYPDALLLAHPE
;
A
#
# COMPACT_ATOMS: atom_id res chain seq x y z
N LEU A 1 -32.29 -39.91 5.64
CA LEU A 1 -32.43 -38.45 5.84
C LEU A 1 -31.31 -37.78 5.06
N SER A 2 -31.62 -37.30 3.83
CA SER A 2 -30.70 -36.54 2.99
C SER A 2 -30.49 -35.16 3.65
N ILE A 3 -29.26 -34.86 4.06
CA ILE A 3 -28.87 -33.52 4.49
C ILE A 3 -28.86 -32.68 3.20
N MET A 4 -29.88 -31.86 2.98
CA MET A 4 -29.85 -30.82 1.96
C MET A 4 -28.68 -29.89 2.31
N GLN A 5 -27.58 -29.95 1.54
CA GLN A 5 -26.57 -28.89 1.57
C GLN A 5 -27.25 -27.63 1.05
N ILE A 6 -27.50 -26.68 1.96
CA ILE A 6 -27.95 -25.35 1.57
C ILE A 6 -26.77 -24.71 0.86
N GLN A 7 -26.87 -24.62 -0.46
CA GLN A 7 -25.86 -23.94 -1.27
C GLN A 7 -26.01 -22.44 -1.03
N VAL A 8 -25.14 -21.86 -0.21
CA VAL A 8 -25.15 -20.43 0.11
C VAL A 8 -24.76 -19.66 -1.14
N ASN A 9 -25.63 -18.79 -1.61
CA ASN A 9 -25.26 -17.81 -2.63
C ASN A 9 -24.51 -16.64 -1.95
N TYR A 10 -23.18 -16.75 -1.90
CA TYR A 10 -22.33 -15.76 -1.23
C TYR A 10 -22.54 -14.34 -1.75
N LYS A 11 -22.74 -14.15 -3.04
CA LYS A 11 -22.95 -12.82 -3.63
C LYS A 11 -24.23 -12.16 -3.09
N GLN A 12 -25.32 -12.91 -2.99
CA GLN A 12 -26.57 -12.40 -2.43
C GLN A 12 -26.46 -12.12 -0.94
N GLU A 13 -25.76 -12.96 -0.20
CA GLU A 13 -25.58 -12.78 1.24
C GLU A 13 -24.66 -11.59 1.57
N ILE A 14 -23.59 -11.39 0.81
CA ILE A 14 -22.72 -10.22 0.91
C ILE A 14 -23.53 -8.94 0.66
N GLU A 15 -24.34 -8.91 -0.40
CA GLU A 15 -25.19 -7.75 -0.72
C GLU A 15 -26.23 -7.46 0.37
N ARG A 16 -26.81 -8.49 0.98
CA ARG A 16 -27.72 -8.35 2.10
C ARG A 16 -27.01 -7.72 3.32
N LEU A 17 -25.87 -8.29 3.70
CA LEU A 17 -25.06 -7.82 4.83
C LEU A 17 -24.53 -6.40 4.62
N ARG A 18 -24.11 -6.08 3.41
CA ARG A 18 -23.65 -4.74 3.04
C ARG A 18 -24.70 -3.69 3.33
N LYS A 19 -25.95 -3.92 2.93
CA LYS A 19 -27.06 -3.03 3.21
C LYS A 19 -27.41 -2.97 4.70
N GLU A 20 -27.51 -4.14 5.35
CA GLU A 20 -27.84 -4.23 6.77
C GLU A 20 -26.84 -3.51 7.67
N LYS A 21 -25.54 -3.62 7.35
CA LYS A 21 -24.44 -3.06 8.14
C LYS A 21 -24.03 -1.65 7.71
N LYS A 22 -24.69 -1.06 6.70
CA LYS A 22 -24.23 0.17 6.03
C LYS A 22 -22.74 0.10 5.69
N ALA A 23 -22.37 -1.00 5.06
CA ALA A 23 -21.00 -1.32 4.74
C ALA A 23 -20.69 -1.00 3.27
N VAL A 24 -19.44 -0.65 3.01
CA VAL A 24 -18.85 -0.56 1.67
C VAL A 24 -17.70 -1.55 1.54
N ILE A 25 -17.54 -2.06 0.34
CA ILE A 25 -16.45 -2.97 -0.03
C ILE A 25 -15.48 -2.19 -0.92
N LEU A 26 -14.24 -2.05 -0.47
CA LEU A 26 -13.16 -1.44 -1.22
C LEU A 26 -12.18 -2.54 -1.63
N ALA A 27 -11.86 -2.64 -2.91
CA ALA A 27 -10.95 -3.67 -3.41
C ALA A 27 -9.72 -3.05 -4.09
N HIS A 28 -8.54 -3.54 -3.74
CA HIS A 28 -7.34 -3.21 -4.49
C HIS A 28 -7.41 -3.89 -5.87
N TYR A 29 -6.95 -3.22 -6.94
CA TYR A 29 -7.14 -3.74 -8.29
C TYR A 29 -6.26 -4.96 -8.64
N TYR A 30 -5.39 -5.44 -7.77
CA TYR A 30 -4.78 -6.76 -7.94
C TYR A 30 -5.61 -7.92 -7.34
N GLN A 31 -6.79 -7.64 -6.78
CA GLN A 31 -7.72 -8.68 -6.38
C GLN A 31 -8.29 -9.41 -7.60
N THR A 32 -8.80 -10.63 -7.37
CA THR A 32 -9.48 -11.39 -8.43
C THR A 32 -10.71 -10.66 -8.93
N GLY A 33 -11.13 -10.94 -10.19
CA GLY A 33 -12.29 -10.30 -10.81
C GLY A 33 -13.56 -10.44 -9.97
N ASP A 34 -13.81 -11.61 -9.38
CA ASP A 34 -14.98 -11.85 -8.53
C ASP A 34 -15.07 -10.93 -7.32
N ILE A 35 -13.92 -10.55 -6.73
CA ILE A 35 -13.85 -9.60 -5.63
C ILE A 35 -14.04 -8.17 -6.14
N GLN A 36 -13.44 -7.83 -7.28
CA GLN A 36 -13.63 -6.51 -7.89
C GLN A 36 -15.10 -6.29 -8.29
N ASP A 37 -15.77 -7.31 -8.80
CA ASP A 37 -17.18 -7.25 -9.25
C ASP A 37 -18.19 -6.95 -8.13
N ILE A 38 -17.85 -7.27 -6.88
CA ILE A 38 -18.70 -6.97 -5.72
C ILE A 38 -18.28 -5.72 -4.97
N ALA A 39 -17.18 -5.09 -5.36
CA ALA A 39 -16.66 -3.89 -4.70
C ALA A 39 -17.45 -2.64 -5.09
N ASP A 40 -17.62 -1.72 -4.14
CA ASP A 40 -18.17 -0.38 -4.39
C ASP A 40 -17.16 0.52 -5.07
N PHE A 41 -15.87 0.25 -4.83
CA PHE A 41 -14.78 0.98 -5.46
C PHE A 41 -13.54 0.08 -5.59
N VAL A 42 -12.87 0.18 -6.73
CA VAL A 42 -11.62 -0.52 -7.04
C VAL A 42 -10.54 0.51 -7.33
N GLY A 43 -9.38 0.38 -6.71
CA GLY A 43 -8.30 1.35 -6.88
C GLY A 43 -6.97 0.89 -6.28
N ASP A 44 -5.98 1.77 -6.33
CA ASP A 44 -4.73 1.62 -5.62
C ASP A 44 -4.84 2.01 -4.13
N SER A 45 -3.76 1.85 -3.37
CA SER A 45 -3.73 2.13 -1.94
C SER A 45 -4.15 3.58 -1.62
N LEU A 46 -3.71 4.56 -2.43
CA LEU A 46 -4.05 5.97 -2.20
C LEU A 46 -5.52 6.25 -2.50
N ALA A 47 -6.00 5.77 -3.64
CA ALA A 47 -7.39 5.94 -4.05
C ALA A 47 -8.37 5.29 -3.05
N LEU A 48 -8.05 4.07 -2.57
CA LEU A 48 -8.83 3.39 -1.54
C LEU A 48 -8.86 4.18 -0.23
N ALA A 49 -7.71 4.70 0.22
CA ALA A 49 -7.62 5.50 1.44
C ALA A 49 -8.43 6.81 1.32
N GLN A 50 -8.33 7.50 0.19
CA GLN A 50 -9.10 8.72 -0.09
C GLN A 50 -10.61 8.45 -0.17
N TRP A 51 -11.00 7.32 -0.75
CA TRP A 51 -12.40 6.94 -0.84
C TRP A 51 -12.97 6.56 0.54
N ALA A 52 -12.19 5.82 1.35
CA ALA A 52 -12.53 5.48 2.72
C ALA A 52 -12.79 6.73 3.58
N ALA A 53 -11.96 7.77 3.41
CA ALA A 53 -12.11 9.03 4.14
C ALA A 53 -13.38 9.82 3.76
N LYS A 54 -13.92 9.63 2.57
CA LYS A 54 -15.05 10.41 2.03
C LYS A 54 -16.41 9.71 2.16
N THR A 55 -16.44 8.40 2.33
CA THR A 55 -17.70 7.64 2.40
C THR A 55 -18.46 7.90 3.69
N ASP A 56 -19.79 7.90 3.63
CA ASP A 56 -20.66 7.98 4.79
C ASP A 56 -20.93 6.60 5.44
N ALA A 57 -20.35 5.53 4.91
CA ALA A 57 -20.52 4.18 5.45
C ALA A 57 -19.98 4.06 6.88
N GLU A 58 -20.66 3.27 7.70
CA GLU A 58 -20.25 2.98 9.09
C GLU A 58 -19.20 1.86 9.15
N VAL A 59 -19.18 1.01 8.12
CA VAL A 59 -18.32 -0.17 8.00
C VAL A 59 -17.59 -0.15 6.66
N ILE A 60 -16.29 -0.38 6.69
CA ILE A 60 -15.46 -0.55 5.51
C ILE A 60 -14.91 -1.98 5.52
N VAL A 61 -15.18 -2.73 4.46
CA VAL A 61 -14.52 -4.01 4.18
C VAL A 61 -13.47 -3.75 3.12
N LEU A 62 -12.19 -3.82 3.49
CA LEU A 62 -11.08 -3.55 2.58
C LEU A 62 -10.46 -4.85 2.11
N CYS A 63 -10.66 -5.20 0.85
CA CYS A 63 -10.07 -6.35 0.19
C CYS A 63 -8.69 -5.96 -0.37
N GLY A 64 -7.69 -6.12 0.47
CA GLY A 64 -6.29 -5.78 0.21
C GLY A 64 -5.41 -6.41 1.27
N VAL A 65 -4.20 -5.88 1.44
CA VAL A 65 -3.26 -6.34 2.46
C VAL A 65 -3.39 -5.54 3.77
N HIS A 66 -2.84 -6.07 4.86
CA HIS A 66 -3.07 -5.61 6.22
C HIS A 66 -2.83 -4.10 6.40
N PHE A 67 -1.69 -3.57 5.93
CA PHE A 67 -1.34 -2.15 6.10
C PHE A 67 -2.36 -1.19 5.44
N MET A 68 -3.09 -1.64 4.40
CA MET A 68 -4.13 -0.84 3.76
C MET A 68 -5.33 -0.65 4.68
N GLY A 69 -5.72 -1.72 5.40
CA GLY A 69 -6.76 -1.65 6.42
C GLY A 69 -6.37 -0.76 7.59
N GLU A 70 -5.12 -0.85 8.05
CA GLU A 70 -4.57 0.04 9.07
C GLU A 70 -4.61 1.50 8.61
N THR A 71 -4.18 1.77 7.36
CA THR A 71 -4.23 3.11 6.77
C THR A 71 -5.67 3.65 6.73
N ALA A 72 -6.63 2.83 6.28
CA ALA A 72 -8.03 3.22 6.29
C ALA A 72 -8.54 3.50 7.72
N LYS A 73 -8.12 2.70 8.69
CA LYS A 73 -8.49 2.90 10.11
C LYS A 73 -7.88 4.16 10.70
N ILE A 74 -6.64 4.50 10.36
CA ILE A 74 -5.98 5.76 10.78
C ILE A 74 -6.76 6.96 10.24
N LEU A 75 -7.19 6.92 8.98
CA LEU A 75 -7.92 8.03 8.34
C LEU A 75 -9.38 8.12 8.78
N CYS A 76 -9.97 7.02 9.25
CA CYS A 76 -11.37 6.93 9.63
C CYS A 76 -11.50 6.25 11.01
N PRO A 77 -11.00 6.87 12.08
CA PRO A 77 -10.93 6.24 13.41
C PRO A 77 -12.32 5.90 13.99
N GLU A 78 -13.37 6.58 13.56
CA GLU A 78 -14.75 6.35 13.99
C GLU A 78 -15.41 5.16 13.30
N LYS A 79 -14.91 4.74 12.12
CA LYS A 79 -15.49 3.64 11.34
C LYS A 79 -14.92 2.30 11.75
N ARG A 80 -15.71 1.25 11.54
CA ARG A 80 -15.21 -0.12 11.65
C ARG A 80 -14.58 -0.54 10.34
N VAL A 81 -13.31 -0.90 10.37
CA VAL A 81 -12.57 -1.38 9.21
C VAL A 81 -12.28 -2.86 9.37
N PHE A 82 -12.63 -3.65 8.39
CA PHE A 82 -12.40 -5.09 8.34
C PHE A 82 -11.55 -5.46 7.14
N ILE A 83 -10.71 -6.45 7.34
CA ILE A 83 -9.92 -7.11 6.28
C ILE A 83 -10.38 -8.57 6.26
N PRO A 84 -10.72 -9.14 5.08
CA PRO A 84 -11.22 -10.52 4.98
C PRO A 84 -10.22 -11.56 5.48
N ASP A 85 -8.91 -11.33 5.31
CA ASP A 85 -7.84 -12.19 5.79
C ASP A 85 -6.77 -11.35 6.51
N LEU A 86 -6.63 -11.56 7.81
CA LEU A 86 -5.62 -10.87 8.62
C LEU A 86 -4.18 -11.29 8.30
N ASN A 87 -3.99 -12.42 7.61
CA ASN A 87 -2.68 -12.89 7.17
C ASN A 87 -2.29 -12.35 5.79
N ALA A 88 -3.15 -11.56 5.16
CA ALA A 88 -2.82 -10.89 3.91
C ALA A 88 -1.71 -9.86 4.14
N GLY A 89 -0.45 -10.31 4.11
CA GLY A 89 0.76 -9.54 4.37
C GLY A 89 1.32 -8.85 3.13
N CYS A 90 2.33 -8.03 3.38
CA CYS A 90 3.13 -7.37 2.34
C CYS A 90 4.60 -7.48 2.74
N SER A 91 5.41 -8.16 1.93
CA SER A 91 6.82 -8.38 2.23
C SER A 91 7.63 -7.10 2.39
N LEU A 92 7.23 -6.03 1.68
CA LEU A 92 7.85 -4.72 1.85
C LEU A 92 7.52 -4.13 3.24
N ALA A 93 6.26 -4.19 3.67
CA ALA A 93 5.88 -3.75 5.00
C ALA A 93 6.58 -4.60 6.09
N ASP A 94 6.67 -5.91 5.87
CA ASP A 94 7.32 -6.83 6.80
C ASP A 94 8.85 -6.63 6.89
N SER A 95 9.47 -6.04 5.85
CA SER A 95 10.90 -5.71 5.84
C SER A 95 11.29 -4.56 6.76
N CYS A 96 10.30 -3.85 7.33
CA CYS A 96 10.52 -2.68 8.19
C CYS A 96 9.73 -2.84 9.49
N GLN A 97 10.36 -3.47 10.47
CA GLN A 97 9.78 -3.61 11.80
C GLN A 97 9.95 -2.32 12.60
N ALA A 98 8.91 -1.91 13.34
CA ALA A 98 8.89 -0.62 14.03
C ALA A 98 10.04 -0.44 15.01
N ASP A 99 10.34 -1.46 15.82
CA ASP A 99 11.41 -1.42 16.82
C ASP A 99 12.81 -1.19 16.19
N ASP A 100 13.05 -1.78 15.02
CA ASP A 100 14.31 -1.63 14.32
C ASP A 100 14.37 -0.31 13.54
N PHE A 101 13.23 0.14 13.02
CA PHE A 101 13.10 1.43 12.37
C PHE A 101 13.29 2.58 13.37
N GLU A 102 12.76 2.46 14.58
CA GLU A 102 12.98 3.42 15.66
C GLU A 102 14.47 3.56 16.00
N LYS A 103 15.20 2.44 16.14
CA LYS A 103 16.65 2.44 16.35
C LYS A 103 17.40 3.11 15.19
N PHE A 104 16.96 2.81 13.95
CA PHE A 104 17.53 3.43 12.75
C PHE A 104 17.35 4.95 12.75
N ILE A 105 16.16 5.44 13.09
CA ILE A 105 15.87 6.87 13.23
C ILE A 105 16.75 7.50 14.29
N ALA A 106 16.92 6.84 15.45
CA ALA A 106 17.74 7.32 16.54
C ALA A 106 19.23 7.54 16.17
N HIS A 107 19.74 6.79 15.18
CA HIS A 107 21.09 6.98 14.65
C HIS A 107 21.21 8.17 13.67
N HIS A 108 20.08 8.80 13.31
CA HIS A 108 20.05 9.92 12.37
C HIS A 108 19.35 11.15 12.96
N PRO A 109 19.88 11.74 14.06
CA PRO A 109 19.22 12.84 14.73
C PRO A 109 19.02 14.04 13.80
N GLY A 110 17.88 14.70 13.93
CA GLY A 110 17.52 15.88 13.14
C GLY A 110 17.02 15.59 11.72
N HIS A 111 16.94 14.32 11.33
CA HIS A 111 16.27 13.93 10.07
C HIS A 111 14.75 13.91 10.25
N LYS A 112 14.03 14.27 9.19
CA LYS A 112 12.60 14.02 9.06
C LYS A 112 12.37 12.69 8.40
N VAL A 113 11.35 11.97 8.86
CA VAL A 113 11.01 10.63 8.40
C VAL A 113 9.90 10.69 7.37
N VAL A 114 10.20 10.24 6.16
CA VAL A 114 9.23 10.06 5.07
C VAL A 114 9.08 8.57 4.83
N SER A 115 7.87 8.04 4.99
CA SER A 115 7.63 6.61 4.79
C SER A 115 6.65 6.37 3.66
N TYR A 116 7.01 5.40 2.81
CA TYR A 116 6.09 4.86 1.84
C TYR A 116 4.92 4.17 2.54
N VAL A 117 3.73 4.26 1.97
CA VAL A 117 2.48 3.78 2.60
C VAL A 117 2.49 2.29 2.94
N ASN A 118 3.32 1.49 2.28
CA ASN A 118 3.49 0.06 2.50
C ASN A 118 4.27 -0.21 3.81
N THR A 119 3.74 0.24 4.92
CA THR A 119 4.28 0.09 6.27
C THR A 119 3.16 -0.18 7.26
N SER A 120 3.47 -0.79 8.40
CA SER A 120 2.54 -0.97 9.51
C SER A 120 2.09 0.36 10.13
N ALA A 121 1.01 0.32 10.92
CA ALA A 121 0.58 1.47 11.72
C ALA A 121 1.67 1.92 12.71
N ASP A 122 2.42 0.97 13.29
CA ASP A 122 3.50 1.26 14.24
C ASP A 122 4.64 2.04 13.56
N VAL A 123 5.04 1.67 12.34
CA VAL A 123 6.02 2.45 11.56
C VAL A 123 5.46 3.80 11.17
N LYS A 124 4.16 3.89 10.85
CA LYS A 124 3.51 5.19 10.57
C LYS A 124 3.52 6.11 11.78
N ALA A 125 3.44 5.58 13.00
CA ALA A 125 3.54 6.36 14.23
C ALA A 125 4.93 6.98 14.45
N LEU A 126 5.98 6.43 13.83
CA LEU A 126 7.35 6.95 13.84
C LEU A 126 7.64 7.93 12.67
N THR A 127 6.66 8.17 11.82
CA THR A 127 6.81 8.85 10.53
C THR A 127 6.27 10.29 10.59
N ASP A 128 7.02 11.25 10.05
CA ASP A 128 6.54 12.65 9.91
C ASP A 128 5.55 12.78 8.76
N VAL A 129 5.81 12.11 7.62
CA VAL A 129 4.93 12.16 6.44
C VAL A 129 4.88 10.80 5.74
N VAL A 130 3.68 10.30 5.51
CA VAL A 130 3.45 9.10 4.70
C VAL A 130 3.20 9.49 3.25
N VAL A 131 3.85 8.80 2.32
CA VAL A 131 3.76 9.04 0.87
C VAL A 131 3.35 7.80 0.10
N THR A 132 2.92 8.00 -1.13
CA THR A 132 2.82 6.96 -2.14
C THR A 132 3.83 7.22 -3.26
N SER A 133 4.07 6.26 -4.13
CA SER A 133 4.96 6.44 -5.29
C SER A 133 4.55 7.64 -6.17
N SER A 134 3.25 7.91 -6.28
CA SER A 134 2.72 9.01 -7.10
C SER A 134 3.00 10.42 -6.53
N ASN A 135 3.17 10.57 -5.22
CA ASN A 135 3.37 11.88 -4.58
C ASN A 135 4.71 12.04 -3.85
N ALA A 136 5.51 10.97 -3.74
CA ALA A 136 6.77 10.98 -3.00
C ALA A 136 7.72 12.08 -3.46
N LYS A 137 7.89 12.26 -4.78
CA LYS A 137 8.72 13.34 -5.35
C LYS A 137 8.29 14.70 -4.84
N GLN A 138 7.02 15.04 -5.00
CA GLN A 138 6.46 16.34 -4.62
C GLN A 138 6.62 16.62 -3.11
N ILE A 139 6.38 15.61 -2.28
CA ILE A 139 6.52 15.73 -0.83
C ILE A 139 7.99 15.93 -0.45
N VAL A 140 8.92 15.16 -1.01
CA VAL A 140 10.37 15.29 -0.75
C VAL A 140 10.87 16.67 -1.17
N GLU A 141 10.44 17.18 -2.31
CA GLU A 141 10.79 18.53 -2.80
C GLU A 141 10.18 19.65 -1.96
N SER A 142 9.09 19.39 -1.22
CA SER A 142 8.47 20.41 -0.35
C SER A 142 9.27 20.72 0.92
N PHE A 143 10.19 19.85 1.34
CA PHE A 143 11.09 20.12 2.45
C PHE A 143 12.21 21.07 2.02
N PRO A 144 12.66 21.97 2.91
CA PRO A 144 13.86 22.79 2.67
C PRO A 144 15.06 21.93 2.26
N GLU A 145 15.91 22.39 1.36
CA GLU A 145 17.10 21.65 0.93
C GLU A 145 18.04 21.25 2.07
N SER A 146 18.12 22.11 3.10
CA SER A 146 18.91 21.85 4.31
C SER A 146 18.32 20.78 5.22
N GLN A 147 17.04 20.43 5.06
CA GLN A 147 16.40 19.40 5.87
C GLN A 147 16.87 18.03 5.41
N LYS A 148 17.53 17.32 6.31
CA LYS A 148 17.91 15.92 6.09
C LYS A 148 16.68 15.03 6.24
N LEU A 149 16.59 14.00 5.39
CA LEU A 149 15.45 13.09 5.34
C LEU A 149 15.91 11.62 5.48
N ILE A 150 15.08 10.84 6.15
CA ILE A 150 15.07 9.38 6.09
C ILE A 150 13.93 8.98 5.17
N PHE A 151 14.15 7.96 4.33
CA PHE A 151 13.12 7.37 3.51
C PHE A 151 13.07 5.84 3.73
N GLY A 152 11.89 5.29 3.94
CA GLY A 152 11.64 3.87 4.10
C GLY A 152 10.22 3.49 3.66
N PRO A 153 9.90 2.21 3.59
CA PRO A 153 10.79 1.07 3.73
C PRO A 153 11.49 0.66 2.41
N ASP A 154 11.07 1.18 1.24
CA ASP A 154 11.57 0.76 -0.06
C ASP A 154 12.81 1.55 -0.48
N LYS A 155 13.97 0.87 -0.50
CA LYS A 155 15.23 1.45 -0.95
C LYS A 155 15.24 1.78 -2.44
N ASN A 156 14.50 1.01 -3.26
CA ASN A 156 14.49 1.19 -4.70
C ASN A 156 13.72 2.47 -5.06
N LEU A 157 12.52 2.66 -4.48
CA LEU A 157 11.78 3.91 -4.60
C LEU A 157 12.58 5.08 -4.02
N GLY A 158 13.22 4.90 -2.86
CA GLY A 158 14.06 5.92 -2.24
C GLY A 158 15.25 6.34 -3.12
N ASN A 159 15.94 5.39 -3.73
CA ASN A 159 17.02 5.65 -4.69
C ASN A 159 16.51 6.37 -5.94
N TYR A 160 15.37 5.96 -6.47
CA TYR A 160 14.74 6.65 -7.60
C TYR A 160 14.42 8.10 -7.24
N ILE A 161 13.77 8.36 -6.10
CA ILE A 161 13.46 9.72 -5.65
C ILE A 161 14.74 10.54 -5.44
N ASN A 162 15.78 9.97 -4.82
CA ASN A 162 17.09 10.63 -4.71
C ASN A 162 17.64 11.04 -6.08
N SER A 163 17.56 10.15 -7.08
CA SER A 163 18.11 10.40 -8.41
C SER A 163 17.39 11.52 -9.16
N ILE A 164 16.06 11.62 -9.02
CA ILE A 164 15.26 12.62 -9.76
C ILE A 164 15.11 13.96 -9.04
N THR A 165 15.38 14.01 -7.73
CA THR A 165 15.31 15.23 -6.92
C THR A 165 16.68 15.81 -6.57
N GLY A 166 17.76 15.07 -6.76
CA GLY A 166 19.09 15.42 -6.31
C GLY A 166 19.30 15.34 -4.79
N ARG A 167 18.28 14.87 -4.04
CA ARG A 167 18.38 14.67 -2.60
C ARG A 167 19.32 13.51 -2.26
N GLN A 168 19.84 13.51 -1.04
CA GLN A 168 20.65 12.44 -0.47
C GLN A 168 19.97 11.94 0.81
N MET A 169 18.75 11.42 0.66
CA MET A 169 18.03 10.85 1.79
C MET A 169 18.76 9.60 2.29
N VAL A 170 18.76 9.41 3.60
CA VAL A 170 19.17 8.14 4.21
C VAL A 170 18.05 7.13 4.00
N LEU A 171 18.38 5.97 3.45
CA LEU A 171 17.40 4.97 3.05
C LEU A 171 17.41 3.78 4.02
N TRP A 172 16.22 3.33 4.41
CA TRP A 172 16.06 2.03 5.02
C TRP A 172 16.36 0.92 3.99
N ASP A 173 17.05 -0.13 4.41
CA ASP A 173 17.45 -1.23 3.50
C ASP A 173 16.34 -2.30 3.37
N GLY A 174 15.14 -1.87 3.00
CA GLY A 174 14.02 -2.75 2.70
C GLY A 174 13.70 -2.76 1.21
N ALA A 175 13.07 -3.84 0.74
CA ALA A 175 12.63 -3.98 -0.63
C ALA A 175 11.45 -4.93 -0.76
N CYS A 176 10.67 -4.78 -1.83
CA CYS A 176 9.63 -5.72 -2.20
C CYS A 176 10.27 -6.92 -2.89
N HIS A 177 10.24 -8.10 -2.27
CA HIS A 177 10.84 -9.29 -2.87
C HIS A 177 10.16 -9.72 -4.18
N VAL A 178 8.93 -9.29 -4.43
CA VAL A 178 8.24 -9.54 -5.71
C VAL A 178 8.86 -8.68 -6.80
N HIS A 179 9.13 -7.39 -6.52
CA HIS A 179 9.78 -6.48 -7.47
C HIS A 179 11.22 -6.91 -7.77
N GLU A 180 11.95 -7.40 -6.77
CA GLU A 180 13.33 -7.90 -6.96
C GLU A 180 13.41 -9.16 -7.84
N GLN A 181 12.29 -9.82 -8.14
CA GLN A 181 12.28 -10.96 -9.08
C GLN A 181 12.26 -10.53 -10.56
N PHE A 182 12.06 -9.26 -10.87
CA PHE A 182 12.14 -8.77 -12.24
C PHE A 182 13.59 -8.85 -12.75
N SER A 183 13.75 -9.58 -13.85
CA SER A 183 15.08 -9.79 -14.46
C SER A 183 15.25 -8.86 -15.65
N LEU A 184 16.27 -8.02 -15.60
CA LEU A 184 16.64 -7.17 -16.74
C LEU A 184 16.89 -7.99 -18.01
N GLU A 185 17.57 -9.16 -17.88
CA GLU A 185 17.83 -10.05 -19.00
C GLU A 185 16.54 -10.52 -19.68
N LYS A 186 15.54 -10.95 -18.88
CA LYS A 186 14.22 -11.39 -19.40
C LYS A 186 13.49 -10.22 -20.06
N ILE A 187 13.54 -9.03 -19.48
CA ILE A 187 12.92 -7.82 -20.04
C ILE A 187 13.58 -7.47 -21.39
N LEU A 188 14.92 -7.47 -21.46
CA LEU A 188 15.64 -7.18 -22.71
C LEU A 188 15.36 -8.22 -23.79
N LYS A 189 15.28 -9.50 -23.43
CA LYS A 189 14.88 -10.56 -24.34
C LYS A 189 13.49 -10.30 -24.91
N LEU A 190 12.50 -10.03 -24.05
CA LEU A 190 11.13 -9.75 -24.46
C LEU A 190 11.06 -8.49 -25.35
N LYS A 191 11.83 -7.43 -25.02
CA LYS A 191 11.92 -6.23 -25.84
C LYS A 191 12.55 -6.51 -27.22
N GLY A 192 13.48 -7.46 -27.31
CA GLY A 192 14.06 -7.93 -28.58
C GLY A 192 13.04 -8.70 -29.43
N GLU A 193 12.17 -9.50 -28.81
CA GLU A 193 11.08 -10.23 -29.48
C GLU A 193 9.97 -9.29 -29.96
N TYR A 194 9.74 -8.18 -29.24
CA TYR A 194 8.68 -7.20 -29.51
C TYR A 194 9.28 -5.76 -29.56
N PRO A 195 10.06 -5.42 -30.59
CA PRO A 195 10.83 -4.17 -30.62
C PRO A 195 9.96 -2.92 -30.60
N ASP A 196 8.75 -2.98 -31.18
CA ASP A 196 7.82 -1.86 -31.25
C ASP A 196 6.93 -1.72 -30.00
N ALA A 197 6.96 -2.70 -29.07
CA ALA A 197 6.17 -2.64 -27.85
C ALA A 197 6.70 -1.56 -26.90
N LEU A 198 5.78 -0.78 -26.31
CA LEU A 198 6.11 0.14 -25.23
C LEU A 198 6.38 -0.64 -23.94
N LEU A 199 7.46 -0.31 -23.26
CA LEU A 199 7.75 -0.82 -21.93
C LEU A 199 7.21 0.15 -20.89
N LEU A 200 6.26 -0.32 -20.08
CA LEU A 200 5.75 0.42 -18.94
C LEU A 200 6.28 -0.24 -17.66
N ALA A 201 6.83 0.56 -16.77
CA ALA A 201 7.36 0.09 -15.49
C ALA A 201 6.99 1.06 -14.37
N HIS A 202 6.81 0.51 -13.17
CA HIS A 202 6.71 1.28 -11.95
C HIS A 202 8.13 1.57 -11.43
N PRO A 203 8.41 2.73 -10.82
CA PRO A 203 9.77 3.14 -10.43
C PRO A 203 10.28 2.50 -9.12
N GLU A 204 9.71 1.40 -8.68
CA GLU A 204 10.16 0.63 -7.51
C GLU A 204 11.08 -0.51 -7.87
#